data_a25eb630da60409fb2f774364f4a5418
#
_entry.id   a25eb630da60409fb2f774364f4a5418
#
_cell.length_a   1.000
_cell.length_b   1.000
_cell.length_c   1.000
_cell.angle_alpha   90.00
_cell.angle_beta   90.00
_cell.angle_gamma   90.00
#
_symmetry.space_group_name_H-M   'P 1'
#
loop_
_entity.id
_entity.type
_entity.pdbx_description
1 polymer ?
#
loop_
_entity_poly.entity_id
_entity_poly.type
_entity_poly.pdbx_seq_one_letter_code
_entity_poly.pdbx_strand_id
1 'polypeptide(L)'
;MDFAFSPKVEALREKLTRFMDDHVYPAEEVYDRQIGQGADRWKIVPPVLDELKARARAAGLWNLFLPHSEHGAGLTNLEYAPLCEVMGRSTIGPEVFNCSAPDTGNMEVLDRYGTPEQKERWLNPLLAGEIRSAFCMTEPAVASSDATNIATSIRRDGGHYVIDGHKWWSSGAPDPRCKIAIVMGRTSSSGPKHQQQSMILVPLDTPGIRHVRNLTVFGFDHAPHGHAELVFDGVRVPAGRSTALTGALEARAPVPAARAPRRRGARRRGCAPLAVKGIA
;
A
#
# COMPACT_ATOMS: atom_id res chain seq x y z
N MET A 1 -22.59 -23.12 -1.66
CA MET A 1 -21.75 -21.92 -1.36
C MET A 1 -22.60 -20.75 -1.74
N ASP A 2 -22.91 -19.86 -0.84
CA ASP A 2 -23.70 -18.66 -1.13
C ASP A 2 -22.74 -17.51 -1.48
N PHE A 3 -22.96 -16.85 -2.62
CA PHE A 3 -22.17 -15.72 -3.11
C PHE A 3 -22.93 -14.40 -2.97
N ALA A 4 -24.11 -14.41 -2.33
CA ALA A 4 -24.88 -13.20 -2.09
C ALA A 4 -24.13 -12.28 -1.10
N PHE A 5 -24.19 -10.98 -1.37
CA PHE A 5 -23.63 -10.00 -0.45
C PHE A 5 -24.56 -9.80 0.77
N SER A 6 -23.98 -9.44 1.89
CA SER A 6 -24.79 -9.08 3.05
C SER A 6 -25.59 -7.78 2.78
N PRO A 7 -26.74 -7.56 3.45
CA PRO A 7 -27.50 -6.31 3.29
C PRO A 7 -26.67 -5.05 3.54
N LYS A 8 -25.70 -5.11 4.47
CA LYS A 8 -24.74 -4.03 4.75
C LYS A 8 -23.88 -3.72 3.52
N VAL A 9 -23.35 -4.75 2.88
CA VAL A 9 -22.49 -4.61 1.70
C VAL A 9 -23.28 -4.12 0.49
N GLU A 10 -24.50 -4.63 0.29
CA GLU A 10 -25.38 -4.13 -0.79
C GLU A 10 -25.70 -2.65 -0.63
N ALA A 11 -26.08 -2.21 0.55
CA ALA A 11 -26.38 -0.80 0.83
C ALA A 11 -25.14 0.10 0.59
N LEU A 12 -23.94 -0.34 1.00
CA LEU A 12 -22.71 0.39 0.74
C LEU A 12 -22.36 0.42 -0.74
N ARG A 13 -22.52 -0.69 -1.44
CA ARG A 13 -22.26 -0.82 -2.87
C ARG A 13 -23.19 0.07 -3.71
N GLU A 14 -24.49 0.09 -3.41
CA GLU A 14 -25.44 1.01 -4.04
C GLU A 14 -25.07 2.47 -3.81
N LYS A 15 -24.74 2.82 -2.56
CA LYS A 15 -24.34 4.18 -2.20
C LYS A 15 -23.05 4.60 -2.91
N LEU A 16 -22.07 3.71 -2.96
CA LEU A 16 -20.80 3.94 -3.65
C LEU A 16 -21.00 4.06 -5.16
N THR A 17 -21.83 3.19 -5.77
CA THR A 17 -22.14 3.25 -7.21
C THR A 17 -22.78 4.59 -7.56
N ARG A 18 -23.80 5.01 -6.82
CA ARG A 18 -24.41 6.33 -7.02
C ARG A 18 -23.41 7.47 -6.91
N PHE A 19 -22.52 7.40 -5.92
CA PHE A 19 -21.49 8.42 -5.76
C PHE A 19 -20.51 8.45 -6.95
N MET A 20 -20.13 7.28 -7.48
CA MET A 20 -19.30 7.19 -8.69
C MET A 20 -20.01 7.82 -9.89
N ASP A 21 -21.28 7.47 -10.10
CA ASP A 21 -22.09 7.97 -11.22
C ASP A 21 -22.31 9.49 -11.14
N ASP A 22 -22.64 10.00 -9.94
CA ASP A 22 -23.04 11.40 -9.76
C ASP A 22 -21.83 12.35 -9.66
N HIS A 23 -20.66 11.86 -9.19
CA HIS A 23 -19.56 12.74 -8.81
C HIS A 23 -18.21 12.35 -9.43
N VAL A 24 -17.85 11.07 -9.45
CA VAL A 24 -16.50 10.66 -9.86
C VAL A 24 -16.35 10.64 -11.37
N TYR A 25 -17.22 9.93 -12.09
CA TYR A 25 -17.13 9.83 -13.55
C TYR A 25 -17.26 11.20 -14.24
N PRO A 26 -18.17 12.10 -13.83
CA PRO A 26 -18.22 13.44 -14.43
C PRO A 26 -16.97 14.29 -14.15
N ALA A 27 -16.22 13.98 -13.08
CA ALA A 27 -15.03 14.72 -12.68
C ALA A 27 -13.75 14.25 -13.40
N GLU A 28 -13.74 13.10 -14.09
CA GLU A 28 -12.54 12.59 -14.77
C GLU A 28 -12.01 13.56 -15.82
N GLU A 29 -12.89 14.13 -16.64
CA GLU A 29 -12.48 15.14 -17.63
C GLU A 29 -11.97 16.43 -16.96
N VAL A 30 -12.52 16.81 -15.81
CA VAL A 30 -12.04 17.97 -15.04
C VAL A 30 -10.65 17.69 -14.49
N TYR A 31 -10.45 16.49 -13.94
CA TYR A 31 -9.15 16.02 -13.46
C TYR A 31 -8.10 16.07 -14.57
N ASP A 32 -8.40 15.53 -15.75
CA ASP A 32 -7.47 15.50 -16.89
C ASP A 32 -7.10 16.92 -17.36
N ARG A 33 -8.06 17.84 -17.39
CA ARG A 33 -7.79 19.24 -17.70
C ARG A 33 -6.92 19.92 -16.65
N GLN A 34 -7.16 19.64 -15.37
CA GLN A 34 -6.41 20.25 -14.26
C GLN A 34 -4.98 19.71 -14.15
N ILE A 35 -4.78 18.40 -14.40
CA ILE A 35 -3.44 17.80 -14.41
C ILE A 35 -2.61 18.30 -15.61
N GLY A 36 -3.26 18.59 -16.74
CA GLY A 36 -2.62 19.14 -17.94
C GLY A 36 -1.63 18.20 -18.61
N GLN A 37 -0.71 18.79 -19.36
CA GLN A 37 0.28 18.08 -20.17
C GLN A 37 1.71 18.51 -19.79
N GLY A 38 2.71 17.71 -20.20
CA GLY A 38 4.13 18.02 -20.02
C GLY A 38 4.66 17.73 -18.61
N ALA A 39 5.85 18.27 -18.31
CA ALA A 39 6.59 17.92 -17.09
C ALA A 39 5.99 18.48 -15.81
N ASP A 40 5.25 19.58 -15.89
CA ASP A 40 4.69 20.23 -14.69
C ASP A 40 3.56 19.42 -14.04
N ARG A 41 2.93 18.51 -14.78
CA ARG A 41 1.89 17.60 -14.26
C ARG A 41 2.34 16.78 -13.04
N TRP A 42 3.64 16.57 -12.87
CA TRP A 42 4.23 15.90 -11.70
C TRP A 42 4.20 16.73 -10.42
N LYS A 43 3.89 18.02 -10.54
CA LYS A 43 3.80 18.95 -9.41
C LYS A 43 2.37 19.35 -9.09
N ILE A 44 1.43 18.97 -9.95
CA ILE A 44 0.03 19.39 -9.85
C ILE A 44 -0.77 18.36 -9.06
N VAL A 45 -1.49 18.85 -8.06
CA VAL A 45 -2.55 18.10 -7.38
C VAL A 45 -3.87 18.70 -7.87
N PRO A 46 -4.66 17.99 -8.69
CA PRO A 46 -5.91 18.53 -9.21
C PRO A 46 -6.89 18.92 -8.10
N PRO A 47 -7.34 20.19 -8.02
CA PRO A 47 -8.26 20.65 -6.97
C PRO A 47 -9.57 19.88 -6.90
N VAL A 48 -10.06 19.33 -8.02
CA VAL A 48 -11.26 18.51 -8.06
C VAL A 48 -11.18 17.30 -7.14
N LEU A 49 -9.98 16.76 -6.88
CA LEU A 49 -9.80 15.66 -5.93
C LEU A 49 -10.16 16.06 -4.51
N ASP A 50 -9.79 17.26 -4.06
CA ASP A 50 -10.10 17.73 -2.70
C ASP A 50 -11.60 17.94 -2.52
N GLU A 51 -12.28 18.43 -3.55
CA GLU A 51 -13.74 18.56 -3.56
C GLU A 51 -14.43 17.18 -3.45
N LEU A 52 -13.98 16.21 -4.27
CA LEU A 52 -14.51 14.85 -4.24
C LEU A 52 -14.24 14.14 -2.90
N LYS A 53 -13.05 14.30 -2.34
CA LYS A 53 -12.68 13.76 -1.03
C LYS A 53 -13.57 14.34 0.09
N ALA A 54 -13.83 15.64 0.06
CA ALA A 54 -14.73 16.28 1.02
C ALA A 54 -16.16 15.70 0.95
N ARG A 55 -16.68 15.52 -0.28
CA ARG A 55 -17.99 14.90 -0.51
C ARG A 55 -18.01 13.42 -0.08
N ALA A 56 -16.96 12.65 -0.37
CA ALA A 56 -16.86 11.24 0.04
C ALA A 56 -16.85 11.09 1.57
N ARG A 57 -16.14 11.98 2.28
CA ARG A 57 -16.17 12.04 3.75
C ARG A 57 -17.58 12.34 4.28
N ALA A 58 -18.21 13.38 3.76
CA ALA A 58 -19.59 13.75 4.15
C ALA A 58 -20.58 12.63 3.88
N ALA A 59 -20.34 11.84 2.83
CA ALA A 59 -21.14 10.67 2.51
C ALA A 59 -20.78 9.43 3.36
N GLY A 60 -19.79 9.47 4.26
CA GLY A 60 -19.35 8.30 5.03
C GLY A 60 -18.74 7.18 4.16
N LEU A 61 -18.11 7.56 3.04
CA LEU A 61 -17.42 6.67 2.11
C LEU A 61 -15.90 6.86 2.18
N TRP A 62 -15.34 6.99 3.39
CA TRP A 62 -13.94 7.30 3.63
C TRP A 62 -13.24 6.17 4.39
N ASN A 63 -12.01 5.82 4.01
CA ASN A 63 -11.19 4.78 4.67
C ASN A 63 -11.88 3.41 4.77
N LEU A 64 -12.67 3.02 3.78
CA LEU A 64 -13.46 1.78 3.80
C LEU A 64 -12.61 0.51 3.91
N PHE A 65 -11.32 0.60 3.57
CA PHE A 65 -10.40 -0.54 3.45
C PHE A 65 -9.93 -1.11 4.78
N LEU A 66 -9.92 -0.30 5.87
CA LEU A 66 -9.24 -0.65 7.11
C LEU A 66 -10.08 -1.64 7.93
N PRO A 67 -9.71 -2.94 8.00
CA PRO A 67 -10.49 -3.93 8.72
C PRO A 67 -10.20 -3.85 10.22
N HIS A 68 -11.20 -4.12 11.03
CA HIS A 68 -11.07 -4.25 12.49
C HIS A 68 -10.44 -3.04 13.21
N SER A 69 -10.42 -1.88 12.58
CA SER A 69 -9.89 -0.63 13.12
C SER A 69 -11.01 0.36 13.42
N GLU A 70 -10.84 1.14 14.47
CA GLU A 70 -11.71 2.28 14.79
C GLU A 70 -11.69 3.38 13.71
N HIS A 71 -10.65 3.38 12.88
CA HIS A 71 -10.45 4.33 11.78
C HIS A 71 -11.12 3.90 10.47
N GLY A 72 -11.65 2.69 10.39
CA GLY A 72 -12.26 2.11 9.19
C GLY A 72 -13.77 1.93 9.31
N ALA A 73 -14.39 1.38 8.27
CA ALA A 73 -15.82 1.08 8.22
C ALA A 73 -16.20 -0.25 8.91
N GLY A 74 -15.25 -0.94 9.55
CA GLY A 74 -15.46 -2.25 10.18
C GLY A 74 -15.89 -3.32 9.18
N LEU A 75 -15.34 -3.29 7.96
CA LEU A 75 -15.57 -4.28 6.93
C LEU A 75 -14.50 -5.37 7.02
N THR A 76 -14.89 -6.61 6.82
CA THR A 76 -13.96 -7.68 6.51
C THR A 76 -13.42 -7.51 5.08
N ASN A 77 -12.31 -8.17 4.75
CA ASN A 77 -11.78 -8.14 3.37
C ASN A 77 -12.80 -8.67 2.35
N LEU A 78 -13.61 -9.66 2.73
CA LEU A 78 -14.67 -10.20 1.88
C LEU A 78 -15.78 -9.15 1.61
N GLU A 79 -16.13 -8.37 2.62
CA GLU A 79 -17.12 -7.29 2.50
C GLU A 79 -16.57 -6.07 1.73
N TYR A 80 -15.27 -5.81 1.82
CA TYR A 80 -14.61 -4.71 1.13
C TYR A 80 -14.35 -4.99 -0.37
N ALA A 81 -14.10 -6.25 -0.75
CA ALA A 81 -13.74 -6.63 -2.11
C ALA A 81 -14.70 -6.11 -3.20
N PRO A 82 -16.05 -6.23 -3.09
CA PRO A 82 -16.97 -5.70 -4.08
C PRO A 82 -16.97 -4.17 -4.19
N LEU A 83 -16.56 -3.46 -3.13
CA LEU A 83 -16.41 -2.01 -3.15
C LEU A 83 -15.15 -1.60 -3.93
N CYS A 84 -14.06 -2.38 -3.82
CA CYS A 84 -12.87 -2.19 -4.66
C CYS A 84 -13.18 -2.29 -6.14
N GLU A 85 -14.04 -3.24 -6.55
CA GLU A 85 -14.45 -3.39 -7.93
C GLU A 85 -15.16 -2.13 -8.45
N VAL A 86 -16.04 -1.53 -7.64
CA VAL A 86 -16.75 -0.31 -8.02
C VAL A 86 -15.78 0.88 -8.12
N MET A 87 -14.94 1.09 -7.12
CA MET A 87 -13.95 2.18 -7.12
C MET A 87 -12.93 2.05 -8.25
N GLY A 88 -12.49 0.83 -8.55
CA GLY A 88 -11.47 0.54 -9.56
C GLY A 88 -11.93 0.73 -11.01
N ARG A 89 -13.19 1.09 -11.27
CA ARG A 89 -13.68 1.47 -12.60
C ARG A 89 -13.22 2.85 -13.05
N SER A 90 -12.70 3.65 -12.11
CA SER A 90 -12.13 4.98 -12.35
C SER A 90 -10.67 5.03 -11.91
N THR A 91 -9.83 5.70 -12.68
CA THR A 91 -8.41 5.89 -12.33
C THR A 91 -8.22 6.75 -11.08
N ILE A 92 -9.15 7.67 -10.80
CA ILE A 92 -9.13 8.53 -9.62
C ILE A 92 -10.00 7.99 -8.48
N GLY A 93 -10.90 7.04 -8.77
CA GLY A 93 -11.89 6.54 -7.80
C GLY A 93 -11.30 6.08 -6.48
N PRO A 94 -10.30 5.19 -6.44
CA PRO A 94 -9.70 4.73 -5.18
C PRO A 94 -9.15 5.89 -4.33
N GLU A 95 -8.57 6.92 -4.95
CA GLU A 95 -8.03 8.06 -4.21
C GLU A 95 -9.13 8.94 -3.61
N VAL A 96 -10.26 9.12 -4.31
CA VAL A 96 -11.41 9.90 -3.82
C VAL A 96 -11.91 9.39 -2.46
N PHE A 97 -11.80 8.09 -2.21
CA PHE A 97 -12.26 7.45 -0.98
C PHE A 97 -11.12 7.15 0.00
N ASN A 98 -9.91 7.65 -0.26
CA ASN A 98 -8.68 7.32 0.48
C ASN A 98 -8.41 5.81 0.56
N CYS A 99 -8.74 5.11 -0.50
CA CYS A 99 -8.61 3.65 -0.64
C CYS A 99 -7.58 3.26 -1.70
N SER A 100 -6.66 4.16 -2.06
CA SER A 100 -5.64 3.94 -3.08
C SER A 100 -4.41 3.23 -2.52
N ALA A 101 -3.88 2.27 -3.27
CA ALA A 101 -2.57 1.68 -2.98
C ALA A 101 -1.43 2.65 -3.39
N PRO A 102 -0.28 2.66 -2.69
CA PRO A 102 0.11 1.80 -1.57
C PRO A 102 -0.36 2.30 -0.20
N ASP A 103 -1.02 3.45 -0.11
CA ASP A 103 -1.39 4.09 1.16
C ASP A 103 -2.21 3.17 2.04
N THR A 104 -3.16 2.42 1.47
CA THR A 104 -3.99 1.48 2.23
C THR A 104 -3.15 0.46 3.00
N GLY A 105 -2.21 -0.20 2.33
CA GLY A 105 -1.31 -1.16 2.97
C GLY A 105 -0.37 -0.52 3.99
N ASN A 106 0.14 0.68 3.69
CA ASN A 106 1.02 1.41 4.59
C ASN A 106 0.28 1.90 5.85
N MET A 107 -0.96 2.38 5.71
CA MET A 107 -1.82 2.74 6.84
C MET A 107 -2.15 1.52 7.70
N GLU A 108 -2.44 0.37 7.10
CA GLU A 108 -2.70 -0.87 7.83
C GLU A 108 -1.47 -1.34 8.63
N VAL A 109 -0.28 -1.25 8.04
CA VAL A 109 0.99 -1.54 8.73
C VAL A 109 1.22 -0.57 9.90
N LEU A 110 1.00 0.73 9.70
CA LEU A 110 1.15 1.73 10.75
C LEU A 110 0.10 1.56 11.85
N ASP A 111 -1.15 1.23 11.50
CA ASP A 111 -2.21 1.00 12.48
C ASP A 111 -1.90 -0.19 13.38
N ARG A 112 -1.38 -1.29 12.82
CA ARG A 112 -1.08 -2.50 13.58
C ARG A 112 0.24 -2.44 14.36
N TYR A 113 1.27 -1.85 13.78
CA TYR A 113 2.65 -1.98 14.27
C TYR A 113 3.31 -0.65 14.62
N GLY A 114 2.69 0.48 14.27
CA GLY A 114 3.21 1.80 14.57
C GLY A 114 3.16 2.11 16.06
N THR A 115 4.22 2.79 16.55
CA THR A 115 4.18 3.39 17.89
C THR A 115 3.19 4.57 17.92
N PRO A 116 2.75 5.04 19.10
CA PRO A 116 1.89 6.22 19.19
C PRO A 116 2.45 7.43 18.43
N GLU A 117 3.76 7.67 18.52
CA GLU A 117 4.44 8.78 17.83
C GLU A 117 4.47 8.58 16.30
N GLN A 118 4.61 7.33 15.83
CA GLN A 118 4.53 7.02 14.40
C GLN A 118 3.11 7.19 13.87
N LYS A 119 2.13 6.79 14.64
CA LYS A 119 0.71 6.96 14.30
C LYS A 119 0.34 8.43 14.23
N GLU A 120 0.70 9.21 15.24
CA GLU A 120 0.46 10.65 15.25
C GLU A 120 1.13 11.35 14.07
N ARG A 121 2.39 11.05 13.81
CA ARG A 121 3.17 11.73 12.79
C ARG A 121 2.80 11.33 11.36
N TRP A 122 2.46 10.06 11.12
CA TRP A 122 2.32 9.51 9.78
C TRP A 122 0.94 8.92 9.49
N LEU A 123 0.38 8.10 10.42
CA LEU A 123 -0.91 7.46 10.19
C LEU A 123 -2.04 8.48 10.15
N ASN A 124 -2.11 9.39 11.12
CA ASN A 124 -3.20 10.36 11.19
C ASN A 124 -3.28 11.25 9.95
N PRO A 125 -2.18 11.85 9.43
CA PRO A 125 -2.23 12.60 8.18
C PRO A 125 -2.56 11.74 6.95
N LEU A 126 -2.15 10.46 6.91
CA LEU A 126 -2.54 9.52 5.86
C LEU A 126 -4.03 9.21 5.91
N LEU A 127 -4.57 8.91 7.08
CA LEU A 127 -6.01 8.69 7.29
C LEU A 127 -6.84 9.92 6.96
N ALA A 128 -6.29 11.11 7.23
CA ALA A 128 -6.88 12.37 6.81
C ALA A 128 -6.73 12.65 5.30
N GLY A 129 -5.93 11.89 4.56
CA GLY A 129 -5.65 12.09 3.13
C GLY A 129 -4.87 13.37 2.84
N GLU A 130 -4.18 13.93 3.84
CA GLU A 130 -3.34 15.14 3.75
C GLU A 130 -2.00 14.85 3.09
N ILE A 131 -1.44 13.67 3.36
CA ILE A 131 -0.19 13.18 2.76
C ILE A 131 -0.42 11.85 2.05
N ARG A 132 0.56 11.47 1.24
CA ARG A 132 0.65 10.17 0.58
C ARG A 132 1.90 9.43 1.06
N SER A 133 1.98 8.16 0.72
CA SER A 133 3.10 7.28 1.08
C SER A 133 3.56 6.43 -0.08
N ALA A 134 4.74 5.82 0.07
CA ALA A 134 5.26 4.83 -0.85
C ALA A 134 5.68 3.55 -0.12
N PHE A 135 5.72 2.43 -0.84
CA PHE A 135 6.30 1.18 -0.36
C PHE A 135 7.45 0.78 -1.29
N CYS A 136 8.69 0.82 -0.77
CA CYS A 136 9.90 0.58 -1.54
C CYS A 136 10.41 -0.84 -1.24
N MET A 137 9.95 -1.83 -2.01
CA MET A 137 10.33 -3.24 -1.86
C MET A 137 11.16 -3.74 -3.03
N THR A 138 10.63 -3.66 -4.25
CA THR A 138 11.21 -4.30 -5.42
C THR A 138 12.48 -3.60 -5.91
N GLU A 139 13.39 -4.38 -6.49
CA GLU A 139 14.72 -3.96 -6.94
C GLU A 139 14.97 -4.41 -8.38
N PRO A 140 15.65 -3.59 -9.23
CA PRO A 140 15.86 -3.96 -10.62
C PRO A 140 16.87 -5.10 -10.82
N ALA A 141 17.82 -5.27 -9.89
CA ALA A 141 18.92 -6.20 -10.05
C ALA A 141 18.64 -7.62 -9.53
N VAL A 142 17.58 -7.84 -8.78
CA VAL A 142 17.26 -9.13 -8.15
C VAL A 142 15.77 -9.43 -8.20
N ALA A 143 15.38 -10.70 -8.12
CA ALA A 143 13.99 -11.14 -8.07
C ALA A 143 13.39 -10.84 -6.68
N SER A 144 13.24 -9.57 -6.35
CA SER A 144 12.92 -9.04 -5.03
C SER A 144 11.43 -9.07 -4.67
N SER A 145 10.57 -9.56 -5.56
CA SER A 145 9.20 -9.97 -5.20
C SER A 145 9.22 -11.11 -4.19
N ASP A 146 10.23 -11.96 -4.22
CA ASP A 146 10.62 -12.76 -3.07
C ASP A 146 11.51 -11.92 -2.15
N ALA A 147 10.97 -11.54 -1.00
CA ALA A 147 11.65 -10.68 -0.03
C ALA A 147 12.99 -11.24 0.45
N THR A 148 13.21 -12.57 0.34
CA THR A 148 14.49 -13.20 0.72
C THR A 148 15.65 -12.85 -0.23
N ASN A 149 15.33 -12.33 -1.43
CA ASN A 149 16.31 -11.91 -2.42
C ASN A 149 16.68 -10.43 -2.33
N ILE A 150 16.01 -9.63 -1.48
CA ILE A 150 16.29 -8.21 -1.34
C ILE A 150 17.77 -7.98 -1.05
N ALA A 151 18.40 -7.12 -1.86
CA ALA A 151 19.81 -6.75 -1.75
C ALA A 151 20.04 -5.42 -1.04
N THR A 152 19.07 -4.49 -1.06
CA THR A 152 19.14 -3.24 -0.30
C THR A 152 19.57 -3.50 1.14
N SER A 153 20.65 -2.87 1.59
CA SER A 153 21.17 -3.03 2.94
C SER A 153 20.58 -1.99 3.89
N ILE A 154 20.29 -2.43 5.10
CA ILE A 154 19.94 -1.56 6.24
C ILE A 154 20.88 -1.95 7.38
N ARG A 155 21.88 -1.14 7.66
CA ARG A 155 22.85 -1.40 8.73
C ARG A 155 22.71 -0.38 9.85
N ARG A 156 22.95 -0.82 11.07
CA ARG A 156 23.02 0.09 12.22
C ARG A 156 24.38 0.76 12.28
N ASP A 157 24.38 2.07 12.47
CA ASP A 157 25.59 2.87 12.66
C ASP A 157 25.34 3.87 13.82
N GLY A 158 25.77 3.50 15.00
CA GLY A 158 25.52 4.24 16.23
C GLY A 158 24.03 4.43 16.50
N GLY A 159 23.58 5.67 16.56
CA GLY A 159 22.18 6.06 16.76
C GLY A 159 21.36 6.13 15.49
N HIS A 160 21.85 5.61 14.35
CA HIS A 160 21.17 5.68 13.05
C HIS A 160 21.10 4.32 12.36
N TYR A 161 20.14 4.21 11.45
CA TYR A 161 20.20 3.23 10.36
C TYR A 161 20.74 3.91 9.12
N VAL A 162 21.59 3.21 8.37
CA VAL A 162 22.12 3.62 7.08
C VAL A 162 21.58 2.68 6.03
N ILE A 163 20.97 3.23 4.99
CA ILE A 163 20.29 2.50 3.95
C ILE A 163 21.03 2.73 2.63
N ASP A 164 21.41 1.64 1.98
CA ASP A 164 22.04 1.63 0.67
C ASP A 164 21.32 0.63 -0.23
N GLY A 165 20.83 1.10 -1.38
CA GLY A 165 20.12 0.22 -2.30
C GLY A 165 19.44 0.94 -3.46
N HIS A 166 18.86 0.13 -4.35
CA HIS A 166 18.21 0.59 -5.56
C HIS A 166 16.81 -0.02 -5.66
N LYS A 167 15.78 0.81 -5.61
CA LYS A 167 14.38 0.43 -5.64
C LYS A 167 13.72 0.91 -6.94
N TRP A 168 12.76 0.14 -7.44
CA TRP A 168 11.96 0.55 -8.57
C TRP A 168 10.48 0.16 -8.37
N TRP A 169 9.63 0.64 -9.25
CA TRP A 169 8.18 0.47 -9.15
C TRP A 169 7.63 0.91 -7.79
N SER A 170 8.25 1.94 -7.20
CA SER A 170 7.79 2.55 -5.97
C SER A 170 6.62 3.47 -6.27
N SER A 171 5.41 2.90 -6.29
CA SER A 171 4.18 3.62 -6.60
C SER A 171 3.91 4.72 -5.58
N GLY A 172 3.42 5.87 -6.05
CA GLY A 172 3.12 7.02 -5.22
C GLY A 172 4.34 7.87 -4.84
N ALA A 173 5.56 7.37 -4.98
CA ALA A 173 6.76 8.13 -4.61
C ALA A 173 6.99 9.43 -5.42
N PRO A 174 6.57 9.54 -6.70
CA PRO A 174 6.67 10.81 -7.44
C PRO A 174 5.68 11.88 -6.98
N ASP A 175 4.60 11.51 -6.30
CA ASP A 175 3.55 12.46 -5.89
C ASP A 175 4.10 13.52 -4.94
N PRO A 176 3.87 14.82 -5.17
CA PRO A 176 4.38 15.90 -4.31
C PRO A 176 3.84 15.82 -2.87
N ARG A 177 2.74 15.13 -2.65
CA ARG A 177 2.16 14.85 -1.33
C ARG A 177 2.80 13.66 -0.63
N CYS A 178 3.61 12.86 -1.32
CA CYS A 178 4.27 11.70 -0.73
C CYS A 178 5.37 12.16 0.24
N LYS A 179 5.18 11.90 1.53
CA LYS A 179 6.08 12.38 2.59
C LYS A 179 6.87 11.26 3.25
N ILE A 180 6.38 10.03 3.17
CA ILE A 180 6.94 8.89 3.88
C ILE A 180 7.00 7.66 2.97
N ALA A 181 8.09 6.90 3.06
CA ALA A 181 8.21 5.57 2.47
C ALA A 181 8.41 4.52 3.54
N ILE A 182 7.80 3.35 3.36
CA ILE A 182 8.21 2.12 4.03
C ILE A 182 9.26 1.46 3.14
N VAL A 183 10.50 1.43 3.60
CA VAL A 183 11.61 0.83 2.85
C VAL A 183 11.94 -0.54 3.43
N MET A 184 11.88 -1.56 2.59
CA MET A 184 12.25 -2.92 2.94
C MET A 184 13.68 -3.20 2.52
N GLY A 185 14.51 -3.70 3.44
CA GLY A 185 15.90 -4.02 3.18
C GLY A 185 16.42 -5.12 4.10
N ARG A 186 17.63 -5.60 3.82
CA ARG A 186 18.29 -6.64 4.60
C ARG A 186 19.02 -6.01 5.79
N THR A 187 18.68 -6.47 6.99
CA THR A 187 19.28 -6.05 8.27
C THR A 187 20.20 -7.11 8.86
N SER A 188 20.14 -8.35 8.39
CA SER A 188 20.98 -9.46 8.85
C SER A 188 21.38 -10.36 7.69
N SER A 189 22.55 -10.98 7.78
CA SER A 189 23.00 -12.06 6.91
C SER A 189 22.98 -13.43 7.61
N SER A 190 22.58 -13.50 8.87
CA SER A 190 22.52 -14.71 9.70
C SER A 190 21.08 -15.05 10.06
N GLY A 191 20.86 -16.33 10.43
CA GLY A 191 19.55 -16.85 10.78
C GLY A 191 18.69 -17.22 9.59
N PRO A 192 17.40 -17.57 9.81
CA PRO A 192 16.49 -17.96 8.76
C PRO A 192 16.28 -16.85 7.72
N LYS A 193 16.30 -17.19 6.43
CA LYS A 193 16.20 -16.20 5.33
C LYS A 193 15.01 -15.23 5.48
N HIS A 194 13.88 -15.72 5.96
CA HIS A 194 12.68 -14.91 6.16
C HIS A 194 12.74 -13.92 7.33
N GLN A 195 13.81 -13.95 8.14
CA GLN A 195 14.03 -13.07 9.29
C GLN A 195 15.16 -12.07 9.05
N GLN A 196 15.75 -12.08 7.84
CA GLN A 196 16.88 -11.21 7.51
C GLN A 196 16.47 -9.82 7.02
N GLN A 197 15.18 -9.60 6.73
CA GLN A 197 14.66 -8.34 6.21
C GLN A 197 13.92 -7.56 7.29
N SER A 198 13.98 -6.25 7.18
CA SER A 198 13.26 -5.30 8.02
C SER A 198 12.56 -4.24 7.19
N MET A 199 11.56 -3.60 7.77
CA MET A 199 10.89 -2.43 7.23
C MET A 199 11.20 -1.22 8.09
N ILE A 200 11.58 -0.11 7.44
CA ILE A 200 11.93 1.14 8.08
C ILE A 200 11.15 2.28 7.45
N LEU A 201 10.64 3.18 8.29
CA LEU A 201 10.02 4.43 7.86
C LEU A 201 11.11 5.43 7.46
N VAL A 202 11.05 5.91 6.24
CA VAL A 202 12.01 6.87 5.68
C VAL A 202 11.26 8.07 5.11
N PRO A 203 11.40 9.27 5.71
CA PRO A 203 10.91 10.50 5.09
C PRO A 203 11.55 10.69 3.71
N LEU A 204 10.76 11.03 2.70
CA LEU A 204 11.27 11.11 1.32
C LEU A 204 12.14 12.34 1.03
N ASP A 205 12.19 13.29 1.95
CA ASP A 205 13.10 14.44 1.93
C ASP A 205 14.46 14.15 2.61
N THR A 206 14.70 12.90 3.05
CA THR A 206 15.96 12.52 3.69
C THR A 206 17.12 12.60 2.68
N PRO A 207 18.23 13.28 3.03
CA PRO A 207 19.41 13.34 2.17
C PRO A 207 19.94 11.96 1.79
N GLY A 208 20.40 11.82 0.52
CA GLY A 208 20.88 10.56 -0.03
C GLY A 208 19.81 9.77 -0.82
N ILE A 209 18.54 10.21 -0.79
CA ILE A 209 17.51 9.66 -1.67
C ILE A 209 17.58 10.40 -3.01
N ARG A 210 17.74 9.63 -4.09
CA ARG A 210 17.76 10.17 -5.44
C ARG A 210 16.64 9.54 -6.27
N HIS A 211 15.76 10.38 -6.79
CA HIS A 211 14.78 10.00 -7.80
C HIS A 211 15.49 9.88 -9.15
N VAL A 212 15.49 8.70 -9.74
CA VAL A 212 16.19 8.42 -11.02
C VAL A 212 15.27 8.77 -12.18
N ARG A 213 14.07 8.21 -12.20
CA ARG A 213 13.06 8.43 -13.24
C ARG A 213 11.69 7.94 -12.79
N ASN A 214 10.67 8.35 -13.52
CA ASN A 214 9.34 7.77 -13.46
C ASN A 214 9.23 6.64 -14.48
N LEU A 215 8.55 5.57 -14.09
CA LEU A 215 8.30 4.38 -14.91
C LEU A 215 6.89 4.43 -15.48
N THR A 216 6.70 3.90 -16.68
CA THR A 216 5.40 3.86 -17.35
C THR A 216 4.85 2.44 -17.41
N VAL A 217 3.53 2.31 -17.29
CA VAL A 217 2.78 1.06 -17.46
C VAL A 217 1.98 1.18 -18.75
N PHE A 218 2.26 0.35 -19.74
CA PHE A 218 1.63 0.41 -21.07
C PHE A 218 1.67 1.82 -21.72
N GLY A 219 2.71 2.60 -21.46
CA GLY A 219 2.85 3.97 -21.96
C GLY A 219 2.21 5.06 -21.08
N PHE A 220 1.47 4.71 -20.05
CA PHE A 220 0.88 5.66 -19.09
C PHE A 220 1.84 5.88 -17.91
N ASP A 221 2.07 7.13 -17.54
CA ASP A 221 2.94 7.52 -16.43
C ASP A 221 2.20 7.72 -15.10
N HIS A 222 0.86 7.83 -15.14
CA HIS A 222 -0.03 8.01 -13.99
C HIS A 222 0.32 9.21 -13.10
N ALA A 223 0.87 10.30 -13.69
CA ALA A 223 1.17 11.50 -12.91
C ALA A 223 -0.09 12.09 -12.24
N PRO A 224 0.04 12.67 -11.03
CA PRO A 224 1.26 12.86 -10.23
C PRO A 224 1.65 11.61 -9.40
N HIS A 225 0.76 10.65 -9.23
CA HIS A 225 0.98 9.46 -8.41
C HIS A 225 2.19 8.65 -8.88
N GLY A 226 2.19 8.17 -10.12
CA GLY A 226 3.28 7.52 -10.82
C GLY A 226 3.98 6.36 -10.11
N HIS A 227 5.08 5.92 -10.71
CA HIS A 227 5.92 4.83 -10.20
C HIS A 227 7.38 5.24 -10.31
N ALA A 228 8.09 5.36 -9.20
CA ALA A 228 9.48 5.85 -9.19
C ALA A 228 10.50 4.73 -9.21
N GLU A 229 11.64 5.04 -9.82
CA GLU A 229 12.92 4.39 -9.60
C GLU A 229 13.75 5.27 -8.66
N LEU A 230 14.16 4.72 -7.50
CA LEU A 230 14.81 5.42 -6.40
C LEU A 230 16.14 4.77 -6.04
N VAL A 231 17.16 5.58 -5.80
CA VAL A 231 18.44 5.14 -5.22
C VAL A 231 18.56 5.71 -3.83
N PHE A 232 18.93 4.86 -2.88
CA PHE A 232 19.29 5.19 -1.51
C PHE A 232 20.80 5.06 -1.40
N ASP A 233 21.49 6.17 -1.18
CA ASP A 233 22.95 6.26 -1.12
C ASP A 233 23.35 6.83 0.25
N GLY A 234 23.75 5.97 1.16
CA GLY A 234 24.08 6.33 2.51
C GLY A 234 22.96 7.04 3.28
N VAL A 235 21.70 6.76 2.98
CA VAL A 235 20.53 7.41 3.61
C VAL A 235 20.50 7.14 5.09
N ARG A 236 20.58 8.18 5.90
CA ARG A 236 20.64 8.08 7.35
C ARG A 236 19.34 8.48 8.02
N VAL A 237 18.75 7.56 8.79
CA VAL A 237 17.55 7.82 9.59
C VAL A 237 17.81 7.44 11.05
N PRO A 238 17.22 8.12 12.04
CA PRO A 238 17.44 7.80 13.46
C PRO A 238 17.07 6.34 13.76
N ALA A 239 17.94 5.63 14.50
CA ALA A 239 17.69 4.26 14.94
C ALA A 239 16.88 4.27 16.25
N GLY A 240 15.63 4.68 16.18
CA GLY A 240 14.72 4.75 17.32
C GLY A 240 13.38 4.11 17.04
N ARG A 241 12.52 4.06 18.07
CA ARG A 241 11.14 3.58 17.93
C ARG A 241 10.33 4.38 16.88
N SER A 242 10.75 5.61 16.58
CA SER A 242 10.11 6.47 15.58
C SER A 242 10.40 6.06 14.13
N THR A 243 11.29 5.12 13.87
CA THR A 243 11.76 4.79 12.52
C THR A 243 11.58 3.31 12.19
N ALA A 244 11.89 2.39 13.11
CA ALA A 244 11.71 0.96 12.86
C ALA A 244 10.28 0.53 13.12
N LEU A 245 9.70 -0.21 12.17
CA LEU A 245 8.40 -0.90 12.35
C LEU A 245 8.66 -2.25 13.04
N THR A 246 9.02 -2.20 14.31
CA THR A 246 9.51 -3.36 15.07
C THR A 246 8.50 -4.49 15.20
N GLY A 247 7.22 -4.19 15.29
CA GLY A 247 6.18 -5.21 15.33
C GLY A 247 6.02 -6.01 14.04
N ALA A 248 6.38 -5.45 12.88
CA ALA A 248 6.37 -6.16 11.62
C ALA A 248 7.46 -7.24 11.53
N LEU A 249 8.51 -7.13 12.33
CA LEU A 249 9.60 -8.12 12.46
C LEU A 249 9.27 -9.19 13.50
N GLU A 250 8.64 -8.81 14.61
CA GLU A 250 8.28 -9.71 15.70
C GLU A 250 6.95 -10.43 15.44
N ALA A 251 6.02 -9.87 14.68
CA ALA A 251 4.75 -10.49 14.30
C ALA A 251 4.90 -11.71 13.38
N ARG A 252 6.12 -12.12 13.04
CA ARG A 252 6.44 -13.44 12.48
C ARG A 252 6.58 -14.56 13.54
N ALA A 253 6.26 -14.31 14.79
CA ALA A 253 5.80 -15.41 15.62
C ALA A 253 4.59 -16.05 14.89
N PRO A 254 4.57 -17.36 14.67
CA PRO A 254 3.51 -17.98 13.90
C PRO A 254 2.18 -17.56 14.51
N VAL A 255 1.34 -16.93 13.71
CA VAL A 255 -0.08 -16.81 14.04
C VAL A 255 -0.48 -18.23 14.44
N PRO A 256 -0.92 -18.50 15.69
CA PRO A 256 -1.32 -19.82 16.06
C PRO A 256 -2.38 -20.20 15.04
N ALA A 257 -2.10 -21.18 14.20
CA ALA A 257 -3.05 -21.67 13.23
C ALA A 257 -4.34 -21.87 14.01
N ALA A 258 -5.38 -21.12 13.65
CA ALA A 258 -6.69 -21.26 14.28
C ALA A 258 -6.95 -22.76 14.27
N ARG A 259 -7.00 -23.37 15.45
CA ARG A 259 -7.21 -24.82 15.57
C ARG A 259 -8.47 -25.11 14.80
N ALA A 260 -8.32 -25.61 13.58
CA ALA A 260 -9.43 -26.16 12.84
C ALA A 260 -10.10 -27.18 13.79
N PRO A 261 -11.43 -27.11 13.96
CA PRO A 261 -12.11 -28.06 14.80
C PRO A 261 -11.73 -29.47 14.32
N ARG A 262 -11.17 -30.28 15.21
CA ARG A 262 -10.83 -31.66 14.91
C ARG A 262 -12.09 -32.37 14.44
N ARG A 263 -12.25 -32.54 13.13
CA ARG A 263 -13.23 -33.44 12.57
C ARG A 263 -12.81 -34.87 12.94
N ARG A 264 -13.52 -35.47 13.86
CA ARG A 264 -13.45 -36.95 14.11
C ARG A 264 -13.84 -37.63 12.81
N GLY A 265 -12.93 -38.44 12.29
CA GLY A 265 -13.17 -39.64 11.49
C GLY A 265 -13.93 -39.43 10.17
N ALA A 266 -13.23 -39.11 9.06
CA ALA A 266 -13.66 -39.56 7.74
C ALA A 266 -12.48 -40.27 7.06
N ARG A 267 -12.71 -41.53 6.70
CA ARG A 267 -11.75 -42.43 6.05
C ARG A 267 -11.30 -41.81 4.71
N ARG A 268 -9.99 -41.84 4.47
CA ARG A 268 -9.36 -41.49 3.20
C ARG A 268 -9.89 -42.41 2.10
N ARG A 269 -10.55 -41.84 1.08
CA ARG A 269 -10.62 -42.45 -0.25
C ARG A 269 -9.64 -41.70 -1.12
N GLY A 270 -8.72 -42.43 -1.74
CA GLY A 270 -7.65 -41.86 -2.56
C GLY A 270 -8.19 -41.16 -3.80
N CYS A 271 -7.64 -40.01 -4.11
CA CYS A 271 -7.73 -39.40 -5.43
C CYS A 271 -6.44 -39.72 -6.19
N ALA A 272 -6.58 -40.33 -7.36
CA ALA A 272 -5.51 -40.58 -8.32
C ALA A 272 -5.04 -39.25 -8.94
N PRO A 273 -3.76 -39.11 -9.35
CA PRO A 273 -3.25 -37.91 -9.99
C PRO A 273 -3.77 -37.79 -11.43
N LEU A 274 -4.28 -36.62 -11.78
CA LEU A 274 -4.58 -36.24 -13.15
C LEU A 274 -3.28 -35.93 -13.91
N ALA A 275 -3.00 -36.74 -14.93
CA ALA A 275 -1.91 -36.52 -15.85
C ALA A 275 -2.29 -35.37 -16.81
N VAL A 276 -1.48 -34.29 -16.82
CA VAL A 276 -1.54 -33.25 -17.85
C VAL A 276 -0.78 -33.74 -19.07
N LYS A 277 -1.50 -34.03 -20.17
CA LYS A 277 -0.90 -34.25 -21.50
C LYS A 277 -0.52 -32.89 -22.09
N GLY A 278 0.75 -32.79 -22.52
CA GLY A 278 1.29 -31.62 -23.21
C GLY A 278 0.61 -31.41 -24.57
N ILE A 279 0.53 -30.14 -24.97
CA ILE A 279 0.22 -29.71 -26.33
C ILE A 279 1.53 -29.16 -26.91
N ALA A 280 1.87 -29.71 -28.09
CA ALA A 280 2.99 -29.30 -28.91
C ALA A 280 2.74 -27.93 -29.56
#